data_53934b3fc4d7ac9a85c11b1afa281b44
#
_entry.id   53934b3fc4d7ac9a85c11b1afa281b44
#
_cell.length_a   1.000
_cell.length_b   1.000
_cell.length_c   1.000
_cell.angle_alpha   90.00
_cell.angle_beta   90.00
_cell.angle_gamma   90.00
#
_symmetry.space_group_name_H-M   'P 1'
#
loop_
_entity.id
_entity.type
_entity.pdbx_description
1 polymer ?
#
loop_
_entity_poly.entity_id
_entity_poly.type
_entity_poly.pdbx_seq_one_letter_code
_entity_poly.pdbx_strand_id
1 'polypeptide(L)'
;RVFSPLPTRITVYITEDSIKARNQKGTDDLAHYFHQHTLRVANSTWGDVIDWDADNHFTYNTTLDVNPSWNRSQMHIVAFINCYNENDPSQCTIENAASIDFADVATGISQVNTTSKADAKEYYDLSGRRLSAPAKGINIVRYTDGSVRKVLVK
;
A
#
# COMPACT_ATOMS: atom_id res chain seq x y z
N ARG A 1 14.08 -15.69 -18.73
CA ARG A 1 12.63 -15.93 -18.91
C ARG A 1 12.23 -15.29 -20.22
N VAL A 2 11.65 -16.04 -21.13
CA VAL A 2 11.11 -15.49 -22.37
C VAL A 2 9.75 -14.91 -21.98
N PHE A 3 9.66 -13.59 -21.90
CA PHE A 3 8.37 -12.93 -21.75
C PHE A 3 7.55 -13.10 -23.03
N SER A 4 6.26 -13.18 -22.90
CA SER A 4 5.34 -13.14 -24.02
C SER A 4 5.67 -11.94 -24.92
N PRO A 5 5.59 -12.05 -26.25
CA PRO A 5 5.75 -10.90 -27.14
C PRO A 5 4.65 -9.85 -26.98
N LEU A 6 3.63 -10.15 -26.18
CA LEU A 6 2.53 -9.23 -25.88
C LEU A 6 2.96 -8.19 -24.84
N PRO A 7 2.38 -6.99 -24.90
CA PRO A 7 2.61 -5.97 -23.89
C PRO A 7 2.23 -6.50 -22.50
N THR A 8 3.17 -6.38 -21.56
CA THR A 8 2.90 -6.68 -20.15
C THR A 8 2.31 -5.45 -19.46
N ARG A 9 1.38 -5.70 -18.58
CA ARG A 9 0.66 -4.69 -17.83
C ARG A 9 0.70 -4.98 -16.34
N ILE A 10 0.62 -3.95 -15.54
CA ILE A 10 0.44 -4.05 -14.09
C ILE A 10 -1.00 -3.70 -13.74
N THR A 11 -1.65 -4.61 -13.06
CA THR A 11 -3.00 -4.39 -12.51
C THR A 11 -2.92 -4.41 -11.00
N VAL A 12 -3.52 -3.41 -10.36
CA VAL A 12 -3.60 -3.29 -8.90
C VAL A 12 -5.05 -3.18 -8.49
N TYR A 13 -5.49 -4.11 -7.65
CA TYR A 13 -6.83 -4.16 -7.08
C TYR A 13 -6.79 -3.89 -5.58
N ILE A 14 -7.84 -3.25 -5.08
CA ILE A 14 -8.21 -3.33 -3.68
C ILE A 14 -9.45 -4.21 -3.61
N THR A 15 -9.37 -5.26 -2.80
CA THR A 15 -10.48 -6.16 -2.48
C THR A 15 -10.87 -6.03 -1.02
N GLU A 16 -12.11 -6.39 -0.70
CA GLU A 16 -12.61 -6.42 0.68
C GLU A 16 -13.36 -7.73 0.93
N ASP A 17 -13.08 -8.30 2.08
CA ASP A 17 -13.71 -9.52 2.58
C ASP A 17 -14.88 -9.23 3.53
N SER A 18 -15.63 -10.28 3.84
CA SER A 18 -16.68 -10.26 4.85
C SER A 18 -17.82 -9.27 4.56
N ILE A 19 -18.11 -9.02 3.29
CA ILE A 19 -19.23 -8.17 2.89
C ILE A 19 -20.52 -8.96 2.94
N LYS A 20 -21.41 -8.56 3.86
CA LYS A 20 -22.69 -9.26 4.03
C LYS A 20 -23.55 -9.16 2.77
N ALA A 21 -23.92 -10.31 2.21
CA ALA A 21 -24.86 -10.38 1.11
C ALA A 21 -26.27 -9.99 1.55
N ARG A 22 -27.00 -9.29 0.67
CA ARG A 22 -28.41 -8.94 0.92
C ARG A 22 -29.36 -9.86 0.18
N ASN A 23 -29.01 -10.25 -1.05
CA ASN A 23 -29.85 -11.06 -1.94
C ASN A 23 -28.97 -11.99 -2.78
N GLN A 24 -28.36 -12.99 -2.15
CA GLN A 24 -27.52 -13.96 -2.85
C GLN A 24 -28.39 -15.11 -3.39
N LYS A 25 -28.43 -15.30 -4.70
CA LYS A 25 -29.09 -16.45 -5.32
C LYS A 25 -28.26 -17.72 -5.08
N GLY A 26 -28.90 -18.82 -4.74
CA GLY A 26 -28.26 -20.14 -4.57
C GLY A 26 -27.78 -20.44 -3.14
N THR A 27 -28.16 -19.64 -2.18
CA THR A 27 -27.99 -19.96 -0.76
C THR A 27 -29.31 -19.83 0.00
N ASP A 28 -29.58 -20.75 0.89
CA ASP A 28 -30.74 -20.72 1.80
C ASP A 28 -30.42 -19.94 3.09
N ASP A 29 -29.13 -19.69 3.38
CA ASP A 29 -28.67 -18.97 4.57
C ASP A 29 -28.13 -17.57 4.21
N LEU A 30 -29.05 -16.67 3.85
CA LEU A 30 -28.74 -15.27 3.55
C LEU A 30 -28.25 -14.50 4.80
N ALA A 31 -28.56 -14.98 6.00
CA ALA A 31 -28.19 -14.30 7.23
C ALA A 31 -26.68 -14.40 7.51
N HIS A 32 -26.05 -15.49 7.03
CA HIS A 32 -24.64 -15.80 7.28
C HIS A 32 -23.78 -15.83 6.01
N TYR A 33 -24.32 -15.43 4.87
CA TYR A 33 -23.54 -15.37 3.63
C TYR A 33 -22.76 -14.05 3.53
N PHE A 34 -21.43 -14.19 3.44
CA PHE A 34 -20.52 -13.07 3.27
C PHE A 34 -19.67 -13.27 2.02
N HIS A 35 -19.64 -12.25 1.17
CA HIS A 35 -18.74 -12.21 0.02
C HIS A 35 -17.30 -12.05 0.49
N GLN A 36 -16.41 -12.79 -0.15
CA GLN A 36 -14.97 -12.67 0.03
C GLN A 36 -14.34 -12.11 -1.25
N HIS A 37 -13.20 -11.43 -1.12
CA HIS A 37 -12.43 -10.88 -2.23
C HIS A 37 -13.23 -10.01 -3.18
N THR A 38 -14.19 -9.25 -2.66
CA THR A 38 -15.00 -8.35 -3.46
C THR A 38 -14.15 -7.20 -3.98
N LEU A 39 -14.06 -7.05 -5.31
CA LEU A 39 -13.35 -5.93 -5.91
C LEU A 39 -13.99 -4.61 -5.52
N ARG A 40 -13.21 -3.68 -4.99
CA ARG A 40 -13.62 -2.33 -4.60
C ARG A 40 -13.15 -1.28 -5.59
N VAL A 41 -11.88 -1.34 -5.96
CA VAL A 41 -11.28 -0.40 -6.91
C VAL A 41 -10.11 -1.05 -7.63
N ALA A 42 -9.86 -0.61 -8.85
CA ALA A 42 -8.72 -1.00 -9.68
C ALA A 42 -8.01 0.24 -10.23
N ASN A 43 -6.72 0.14 -10.54
CA ASN A 43 -5.97 1.20 -11.21
C ASN A 43 -6.53 1.49 -12.61
N SER A 44 -6.87 0.44 -13.35
CA SER A 44 -7.51 0.55 -14.67
C SER A 44 -8.23 -0.74 -15.01
N THR A 45 -9.01 -0.74 -16.10
CA THR A 45 -9.80 -1.91 -16.51
C THR A 45 -8.93 -3.09 -16.93
N TRP A 46 -7.81 -2.83 -17.59
CA TRP A 46 -6.95 -3.86 -18.19
C TRP A 46 -5.49 -3.80 -17.74
N GLY A 47 -5.22 -3.03 -16.70
CA GLY A 47 -3.86 -2.73 -16.22
C GLY A 47 -3.16 -1.66 -17.05
N ASP A 48 -2.13 -1.06 -16.49
CA ASP A 48 -1.30 -0.06 -17.12
C ASP A 48 -0.06 -0.71 -17.73
N VAL A 49 0.39 -0.22 -18.88
CA VAL A 49 1.57 -0.77 -19.56
C VAL A 49 2.81 -0.60 -18.69
N ILE A 50 3.60 -1.67 -18.58
CA ILE A 50 4.86 -1.65 -17.87
C ILE A 50 5.96 -1.19 -18.83
N ASP A 51 6.71 -0.17 -18.39
CA ASP A 51 7.95 0.25 -19.03
C ASP A 51 9.14 -0.40 -18.31
N TRP A 52 9.71 -1.44 -18.94
CA TRP A 52 10.82 -2.21 -18.38
C TRP A 52 12.14 -1.50 -18.67
N ASP A 53 12.98 -1.34 -17.67
CA ASP A 53 14.34 -0.87 -17.85
C ASP A 53 15.27 -1.96 -18.47
N ALA A 54 16.52 -1.59 -18.74
CA ALA A 54 17.51 -2.50 -19.34
C ALA A 54 17.85 -3.71 -18.46
N ASP A 55 17.62 -3.62 -17.16
CA ASP A 55 17.88 -4.67 -16.18
C ASP A 55 16.62 -5.51 -15.87
N ASN A 56 15.56 -5.32 -16.63
CA ASN A 56 14.24 -5.95 -16.44
C ASN A 56 13.59 -5.61 -15.10
N HIS A 57 13.80 -4.40 -14.60
CA HIS A 57 13.07 -3.83 -13.48
C HIS A 57 12.08 -2.77 -13.94
N PHE A 58 11.12 -2.48 -13.11
CA PHE A 58 10.21 -1.35 -13.27
C PHE A 58 9.77 -0.81 -11.91
N THR A 59 9.39 0.42 -11.90
CA THR A 59 8.72 1.04 -10.75
C THR A 59 7.37 1.56 -11.20
N TYR A 60 6.32 1.20 -10.47
CA TYR A 60 4.96 1.62 -10.77
C TYR A 60 4.39 2.38 -9.57
N ASN A 61 3.84 3.56 -9.83
CA ASN A 61 3.19 4.38 -8.83
C ASN A 61 1.75 4.65 -9.27
N THR A 62 0.81 4.41 -8.38
CA THR A 62 -0.60 4.69 -8.62
C THR A 62 -1.27 5.20 -7.35
N THR A 63 -2.39 5.88 -7.51
CA THR A 63 -3.24 6.31 -6.41
C THR A 63 -4.61 5.70 -6.61
N LEU A 64 -5.13 5.05 -5.58
CA LEU A 64 -6.45 4.46 -5.58
C LEU A 64 -7.30 5.10 -4.48
N ASP A 65 -8.49 5.56 -4.85
CA ASP A 65 -9.42 6.18 -3.90
C ASP A 65 -10.09 5.12 -3.03
N VAL A 66 -9.85 5.21 -1.73
CA VAL A 66 -10.43 4.29 -0.73
C VAL A 66 -11.60 4.98 -0.03
N ASN A 67 -12.80 4.42 -0.23
CA ASN A 67 -13.97 4.94 0.45
C ASN A 67 -13.84 4.76 1.97
N PRO A 68 -14.06 5.80 2.78
CA PRO A 68 -13.96 5.73 4.24
C PRO A 68 -14.90 4.72 4.91
N SER A 69 -15.99 4.33 4.23
CA SER A 69 -16.97 3.36 4.74
C SER A 69 -16.53 1.90 4.61
N TRP A 70 -15.46 1.61 3.86
CA TRP A 70 -14.95 0.25 3.70
C TRP A 70 -14.19 -0.19 4.95
N ASN A 71 -14.28 -1.49 5.26
CA ASN A 71 -13.62 -2.06 6.42
C ASN A 71 -12.14 -2.34 6.13
N ARG A 72 -11.27 -1.40 6.48
CA ARG A 72 -9.83 -1.47 6.19
C ARG A 72 -9.14 -2.70 6.77
N SER A 73 -9.65 -3.29 7.85
CA SER A 73 -9.09 -4.52 8.43
C SER A 73 -9.45 -5.79 7.64
N GLN A 74 -10.33 -5.68 6.67
CA GLN A 74 -10.77 -6.74 5.78
C GLN A 74 -10.38 -6.47 4.32
N MET A 75 -9.51 -5.48 4.11
CA MET A 75 -9.08 -5.10 2.76
C MET A 75 -7.71 -5.69 2.44
N HIS A 76 -7.52 -6.01 1.17
CA HIS A 76 -6.26 -6.50 0.62
C HIS A 76 -5.91 -5.72 -0.63
N ILE A 77 -4.61 -5.48 -0.81
CA ILE A 77 -4.06 -4.98 -2.07
C ILE A 77 -3.53 -6.18 -2.84
N VAL A 78 -4.02 -6.36 -4.05
CA VAL A 78 -3.60 -7.43 -4.96
C VAL A 78 -2.99 -6.78 -6.19
N ALA A 79 -1.75 -7.12 -6.49
CA ALA A 79 -1.07 -6.66 -7.69
C ALA A 79 -0.66 -7.86 -8.55
N PHE A 80 -0.85 -7.77 -9.86
CA PHE A 80 -0.41 -8.81 -10.77
C PHE A 80 0.08 -8.23 -12.09
N ILE A 81 1.04 -8.95 -12.68
CA ILE A 81 1.54 -8.69 -14.02
C ILE A 81 0.80 -9.61 -14.97
N ASN A 82 0.18 -9.03 -15.98
CA ASN A 82 -0.59 -9.75 -16.99
C ASN A 82 -0.17 -9.35 -18.40
N CYS A 83 -0.33 -10.28 -19.34
CA CYS A 83 -0.36 -9.98 -20.76
C CYS A 83 -1.77 -9.57 -21.15
N TYR A 84 -1.89 -8.69 -22.12
CA TYR A 84 -3.19 -8.26 -22.63
C TYR A 84 -3.20 -8.26 -24.16
N ASN A 85 -4.18 -8.98 -24.72
CA ASN A 85 -4.48 -8.96 -26.13
C ASN A 85 -5.98 -8.72 -26.33
N GLU A 86 -6.33 -7.56 -26.87
CA GLU A 86 -7.73 -7.17 -27.08
C GLU A 86 -8.44 -8.03 -28.15
N ASN A 87 -7.65 -8.65 -29.06
CA ASN A 87 -8.18 -9.44 -30.17
C ASN A 87 -8.26 -10.95 -29.84
N ASP A 88 -7.58 -11.38 -28.78
CA ASP A 88 -7.57 -12.80 -28.39
C ASP A 88 -7.48 -12.95 -26.85
N PRO A 89 -8.63 -13.06 -26.16
CA PRO A 89 -8.67 -13.21 -24.71
C PRO A 89 -7.95 -14.47 -24.19
N SER A 90 -7.74 -15.50 -25.03
CA SER A 90 -7.02 -16.71 -24.64
C SER A 90 -5.53 -16.46 -24.37
N GLN A 91 -5.01 -15.34 -24.86
CA GLN A 91 -3.62 -14.89 -24.64
C GLN A 91 -3.49 -13.91 -23.47
N CYS A 92 -4.57 -13.60 -22.80
CA CYS A 92 -4.54 -12.76 -21.58
C CYS A 92 -4.18 -13.62 -20.37
N THR A 93 -2.88 -13.77 -20.11
CA THR A 93 -2.34 -14.59 -19.03
C THR A 93 -1.84 -13.75 -17.87
N ILE A 94 -1.91 -14.30 -16.66
CA ILE A 94 -1.25 -13.69 -15.48
C ILE A 94 0.10 -14.35 -15.32
N GLU A 95 1.16 -13.55 -15.35
CA GLU A 95 2.55 -14.00 -15.27
C GLU A 95 3.04 -14.11 -13.82
N ASN A 96 2.60 -13.18 -12.98
CA ASN A 96 2.95 -13.15 -11.57
C ASN A 96 1.91 -12.36 -10.78
N ALA A 97 1.71 -12.71 -9.51
CA ALA A 97 0.80 -12.01 -8.61
C ALA A 97 1.35 -11.96 -7.20
N ALA A 98 0.99 -10.92 -6.48
CA ALA A 98 1.28 -10.75 -5.06
C ALA A 98 0.11 -10.06 -4.37
N SER A 99 -0.07 -10.33 -3.08
CA SER A 99 -1.06 -9.64 -2.25
C SER A 99 -0.46 -9.29 -0.89
N ILE A 100 -1.01 -8.25 -0.29
CA ILE A 100 -0.68 -7.79 1.07
C ILE A 100 -1.94 -7.28 1.75
N ASP A 101 -2.01 -7.43 3.07
CA ASP A 101 -3.09 -6.86 3.85
C ASP A 101 -3.00 -5.33 3.84
N PHE A 102 -4.13 -4.68 3.63
CA PHE A 102 -4.18 -3.22 3.59
C PHE A 102 -3.71 -2.59 4.90
N ALA A 103 -3.98 -3.24 6.03
CA ALA A 103 -3.54 -2.80 7.35
C ALA A 103 -2.00 -2.75 7.46
N ASP A 104 -1.28 -3.68 6.84
CA ASP A 104 0.19 -3.75 6.89
C ASP A 104 0.84 -2.60 6.10
N VAL A 105 0.18 -2.11 5.05
CA VAL A 105 0.65 -0.96 4.28
C VAL A 105 0.42 0.35 5.04
N ALA A 106 -0.67 0.43 5.80
CA ALA A 106 -1.00 1.62 6.58
C ALA A 106 -0.04 1.84 7.78
N THR A 107 0.74 0.81 8.19
CA THR A 107 1.77 0.93 9.22
C THR A 107 3.11 1.47 8.69
N GLY A 108 3.27 1.56 7.36
CA GLY A 108 4.39 2.23 6.72
C GLY A 108 4.25 3.74 6.77
N ILE A 109 4.79 4.36 7.82
CA ILE A 109 4.88 5.82 8.02
C ILE A 109 3.48 6.45 8.18
N SER A 110 2.96 6.46 9.40
CA SER A 110 1.96 7.45 9.77
C SER A 110 2.46 8.81 9.27
N GLN A 111 1.63 9.48 8.46
CA GLN A 111 1.91 10.83 7.97
C GLN A 111 2.56 11.63 9.09
N VAL A 112 3.75 12.14 8.83
CA VAL A 112 4.24 13.30 9.55
C VAL A 112 3.24 14.40 9.24
N ASN A 113 2.24 14.57 10.08
CA ASN A 113 1.40 15.76 10.07
C ASN A 113 2.33 16.93 10.34
N THR A 114 2.77 17.58 9.28
CA THR A 114 3.59 18.80 9.33
C THR A 114 2.77 20.03 9.68
N THR A 115 1.77 19.92 10.55
CA THR A 115 0.92 21.04 10.97
C THR A 115 0.87 21.27 12.48
N SER A 116 1.89 20.81 13.20
CA SER A 116 2.26 21.45 14.46
C SER A 116 3.77 21.41 14.59
N LYS A 117 4.41 22.56 14.67
CA LYS A 117 5.79 22.67 15.18
C LYS A 117 5.74 22.22 16.64
N ALA A 118 5.87 20.91 16.87
CA ALA A 118 6.11 20.44 18.21
C ALA A 118 7.50 20.95 18.63
N ASP A 119 7.55 21.69 19.72
CA ASP A 119 8.81 22.20 20.22
C ASP A 119 9.66 21.07 20.79
N ALA A 120 10.96 21.14 20.54
CA ALA A 120 11.91 20.17 21.08
C ALA A 120 11.95 20.33 22.62
N LYS A 121 11.63 19.24 23.32
CA LYS A 121 11.53 19.24 24.78
C LYS A 121 12.83 18.77 25.45
N GLU A 122 13.45 17.74 24.87
CA GLU A 122 14.63 17.10 25.45
C GLU A 122 15.57 16.64 24.35
N TYR A 123 16.87 16.73 24.66
CA TYR A 123 17.95 16.32 23.77
C TYR A 123 18.76 15.20 24.42
N TYR A 124 19.17 14.20 23.61
CA TYR A 124 20.02 13.10 24.06
C TYR A 124 21.13 12.85 23.04
N ASP A 125 22.28 12.41 23.50
CA ASP A 125 23.31 11.87 22.62
C ASP A 125 23.02 10.43 22.20
N LEU A 126 23.88 9.85 21.36
CA LEU A 126 23.71 8.47 20.89
C LEU A 126 23.86 7.41 21.98
N SER A 127 24.47 7.76 23.12
CA SER A 127 24.57 6.87 24.28
C SER A 127 23.36 6.96 25.22
N GLY A 128 22.35 7.81 24.86
CA GLY A 128 21.14 8.02 25.67
C GLY A 128 21.32 9.01 26.83
N ARG A 129 22.46 9.68 26.93
CA ARG A 129 22.69 10.71 27.96
C ARG A 129 21.95 11.99 27.57
N ARG A 130 21.20 12.54 28.52
CA ARG A 130 20.48 13.80 28.35
C ARG A 130 21.45 14.97 28.21
N LEU A 131 21.19 15.84 27.24
CA LEU A 131 21.95 17.05 26.97
C LEU A 131 21.11 18.27 27.38
N SER A 132 21.78 19.31 27.88
CA SER A 132 21.12 20.60 28.21
C SER A 132 20.78 21.44 26.98
N ALA A 133 21.45 21.19 25.85
CA ALA A 133 21.22 21.83 24.56
C ALA A 133 21.68 20.89 23.42
N PRO A 134 21.26 21.13 22.16
CA PRO A 134 21.74 20.35 21.05
C PRO A 134 23.25 20.44 20.87
N ALA A 135 23.94 19.32 20.77
CA ALA A 135 25.37 19.26 20.51
C ALA A 135 25.65 19.04 19.03
N LYS A 136 26.83 19.44 18.55
CA LYS A 136 27.29 19.19 17.19
C LYS A 136 27.30 17.68 16.90
N GLY A 137 26.73 17.27 15.79
CA GLY A 137 26.59 15.88 15.39
C GLY A 137 25.14 15.37 15.52
N ILE A 138 24.98 14.05 15.68
CA ILE A 138 23.65 13.43 15.75
C ILE A 138 23.12 13.52 17.18
N ASN A 139 21.92 14.10 17.30
CA ASN A 139 21.16 14.17 18.53
C ASN A 139 19.87 13.36 18.41
N ILE A 140 19.41 12.76 19.50
CA ILE A 140 18.06 12.20 19.62
C ILE A 140 17.23 13.27 20.32
N VAL A 141 16.19 13.73 19.66
CA VAL A 141 15.31 14.82 20.15
C VAL A 141 13.95 14.26 20.45
N ARG A 142 13.48 14.46 21.67
CA ARG A 142 12.11 14.19 22.09
C ARG A 142 11.31 15.47 22.06
N TYR A 143 10.16 15.45 21.40
CA TYR A 143 9.29 16.60 21.21
C TYR A 143 8.13 16.62 22.22
N THR A 144 7.45 17.75 22.33
CA THR A 144 6.32 17.93 23.24
C THR A 144 5.11 17.05 22.89
N ASP A 145 5.00 16.59 21.67
CA ASP A 145 3.98 15.66 21.19
C ASP A 145 4.32 14.17 21.49
N GLY A 146 5.43 13.92 22.19
CA GLY A 146 5.92 12.57 22.52
C GLY A 146 6.74 11.90 21.43
N SER A 147 6.83 12.48 20.22
CA SER A 147 7.65 11.93 19.14
C SER A 147 9.14 12.03 19.43
N VAL A 148 9.91 11.10 18.85
CA VAL A 148 11.39 11.06 18.99
C VAL A 148 12.00 11.03 17.59
N ARG A 149 12.97 11.92 17.33
CA ARG A 149 13.64 12.01 16.03
C ARG A 149 15.15 12.12 16.16
N LYS A 150 15.89 11.60 15.17
CA LYS A 150 17.31 11.88 14.97
C LYS A 150 17.48 13.19 14.23
N VAL A 151 18.27 14.10 14.77
CA VAL A 151 18.55 15.42 14.20
C VAL A 151 20.06 15.60 14.08
N LEU A 152 20.53 15.97 12.90
CA LEU A 152 21.93 16.34 12.68
C LEU A 152 22.09 17.84 12.91
N VAL A 153 22.90 18.19 13.90
CA VAL A 153 23.30 19.57 14.20
C VAL A 153 24.69 19.82 13.58
N LYS A 154 24.76 20.77 12.68
CA LYS A 154 25.99 21.16 11.96
C LYS A 154 26.89 22.05 12.79
#